data_0921886adc70c773aec91a02f804de17
#
_entry.id   0921886adc70c773aec91a02f804de17
#
_cell.length_a   1.000
_cell.length_b   1.000
_cell.length_c   1.000
_cell.angle_alpha   90.00
_cell.angle_beta   90.00
_cell.angle_gamma   90.00
#
_symmetry.space_group_name_H-M   'P 1'
#
loop_
_entity.id
_entity.type
_entity.pdbx_description
1 polymer ?
#
loop_
_entity_poly.entity_id
_entity_poly.type
_entity_poly.pdbx_seq_one_letter_code
_entity_poly.pdbx_strand_id
1 'polypeptide(L)'
;MSNLVVEIIETNQAAADVMSGSGIAADSRPGVQFHEHLHLWVWRPRGILNEAMIDDIIECIKAKEDKVGKPFNRFTDLSVIDAIDLHFKYVFHVALHRRLSYLHHPPLKSAFYVTSSATAHYIKIYALVCDHSPLRVEMFKERTAAATWLDVPIGFIDQSREGNA
;
A
#
# COMPACT_ATOMS: atom_id res chain seq x y z
N MET A 1 23.97 23.27 -10.65
CA MET A 1 23.32 22.11 -9.94
C MET A 1 21.86 21.89 -10.36
N SER A 2 21.43 22.32 -11.55
CA SER A 2 20.01 22.24 -11.96
C SER A 2 19.68 21.16 -13.00
N ASN A 3 20.67 20.48 -13.58
CA ASN A 3 20.41 19.54 -14.68
C ASN A 3 20.14 18.09 -14.26
N LEU A 4 20.52 17.68 -13.04
CA LEU A 4 20.34 16.30 -12.59
C LEU A 4 18.88 15.97 -12.22
N VAL A 5 18.14 16.96 -11.74
CA VAL A 5 16.73 16.78 -11.33
C VAL A 5 15.80 16.70 -12.53
N VAL A 6 16.12 17.43 -13.61
CA VAL A 6 15.32 17.43 -14.84
C VAL A 6 15.49 16.10 -15.60
N GLU A 7 16.70 15.54 -15.62
CA GLU A 7 16.98 14.27 -16.30
C GLU A 7 16.31 13.06 -15.66
N ILE A 8 16.09 13.08 -14.33
CA ILE A 8 15.36 12.03 -13.61
C ILE A 8 13.84 12.09 -13.92
N ILE A 9 13.29 13.28 -14.15
CA ILE A 9 11.87 13.46 -14.46
C ILE A 9 11.59 13.03 -15.91
N GLU A 10 12.46 13.32 -16.86
CA GLU A 10 12.27 12.94 -18.26
C GLU A 10 12.47 11.44 -18.52
N THR A 11 13.34 10.77 -17.78
CA THR A 11 13.55 9.31 -17.91
C THR A 11 12.36 8.52 -17.38
N ASN A 12 11.64 9.05 -16.38
CA ASN A 12 10.42 8.42 -15.87
C ASN A 12 9.20 8.60 -16.80
N GLN A 13 9.16 9.70 -17.58
CA GLN A 13 8.05 9.95 -18.50
C GLN A 13 8.09 9.00 -19.71
N ALA A 14 9.29 8.69 -20.21
CA ALA A 14 9.46 7.78 -21.35
C ALA A 14 9.20 6.31 -21.04
N ALA A 15 9.38 5.89 -19.78
CA ALA A 15 9.06 4.54 -19.33
C ALA A 15 7.54 4.32 -19.12
N ALA A 16 6.77 5.38 -18.86
CA ALA A 16 5.33 5.31 -18.66
C ALA A 16 4.55 5.07 -19.97
N ASP A 17 5.08 5.50 -21.12
CA ASP A 17 4.38 5.40 -22.41
C ASP A 17 4.49 4.01 -23.09
N VAL A 18 5.37 3.13 -22.62
CA VAL A 18 5.57 1.79 -23.23
C VAL A 18 4.69 0.70 -22.58
N MET A 19 4.08 0.96 -21.41
CA MET A 19 3.28 -0.03 -20.66
C MET A 19 1.76 0.18 -20.76
N SER A 20 1.29 0.93 -21.75
CA SER A 20 -0.15 1.12 -22.01
C SER A 20 -0.74 -0.09 -22.76
N GLY A 21 -0.86 -1.23 -22.11
CA GLY A 21 -1.36 -2.43 -22.77
C GLY A 21 -1.70 -3.62 -21.89
N SER A 22 -2.36 -3.44 -20.76
CA SER A 22 -3.31 -4.43 -20.21
C SER A 22 -4.10 -3.80 -19.05
N GLY A 23 -5.25 -3.24 -19.38
CA GLY A 23 -6.22 -2.74 -18.40
C GLY A 23 -6.86 -3.90 -17.63
N ILE A 24 -6.10 -4.53 -16.74
CA ILE A 24 -6.67 -5.38 -15.70
C ILE A 24 -7.30 -4.42 -14.69
N ALA A 25 -8.63 -4.50 -14.53
CA ALA A 25 -9.34 -3.67 -13.57
C ALA A 25 -8.66 -3.78 -12.19
N ALA A 26 -8.41 -2.65 -11.52
CA ALA A 26 -7.73 -2.59 -10.22
C ALA A 26 -8.36 -3.51 -9.16
N ASP A 27 -9.64 -3.86 -9.32
CA ASP A 27 -10.41 -4.74 -8.43
C ASP A 27 -10.23 -6.24 -8.72
N SER A 28 -9.48 -6.65 -9.77
CA SER A 28 -9.34 -8.06 -10.18
C SER A 28 -8.04 -8.72 -9.71
N ARG A 29 -7.20 -8.03 -8.94
CA ARG A 29 -5.96 -8.63 -8.44
C ARG A 29 -6.21 -9.56 -7.26
N PRO A 30 -5.52 -10.71 -7.20
CA PRO A 30 -5.66 -11.65 -6.09
C PRO A 30 -5.36 -10.98 -4.74
N GLY A 31 -6.24 -11.20 -3.76
CA GLY A 31 -6.07 -10.65 -2.42
C GLY A 31 -6.40 -9.17 -2.25
N VAL A 32 -6.92 -8.51 -3.29
CA VAL A 32 -7.35 -7.11 -3.24
C VAL A 32 -8.87 -7.02 -3.17
N GLN A 33 -9.37 -6.14 -2.30
CA GLN A 33 -10.79 -5.78 -2.19
C GLN A 33 -10.91 -4.28 -1.95
N PHE A 34 -11.88 -3.64 -2.59
CA PHE A 34 -12.22 -2.26 -2.31
C PHE A 34 -13.67 -2.14 -1.85
N HIS A 35 -13.86 -1.60 -0.67
CA HIS A 35 -15.17 -1.36 -0.07
C HIS A 35 -15.59 0.09 -0.29
N GLU A 36 -16.36 0.35 -1.34
CA GLU A 36 -16.71 1.70 -1.80
C GLU A 36 -17.37 2.54 -0.72
N HIS A 37 -18.34 1.97 0.01
CA HIS A 37 -19.08 2.70 1.06
C HIS A 37 -18.23 3.08 2.28
N LEU A 38 -17.10 2.40 2.51
CA LEU A 38 -16.13 2.71 3.57
C LEU A 38 -14.91 3.47 3.06
N HIS A 39 -14.76 3.63 1.76
CA HIS A 39 -13.52 4.10 1.14
C HIS A 39 -12.29 3.37 1.69
N LEU A 40 -12.39 2.04 1.78
CA LEU A 40 -11.37 1.17 2.36
C LEU A 40 -10.81 0.22 1.30
N TRP A 41 -9.51 0.28 1.10
CA TRP A 41 -8.74 -0.69 0.33
C TRP A 41 -8.20 -1.77 1.27
N VAL A 42 -8.44 -3.03 0.95
CA VAL A 42 -7.93 -4.19 1.70
C VAL A 42 -7.04 -5.01 0.79
N TRP A 43 -5.82 -5.28 1.23
CA TRP A 43 -4.85 -6.10 0.51
C TRP A 43 -4.30 -7.21 1.40
N ARG A 44 -4.34 -8.45 0.89
CA ARG A 44 -3.83 -9.66 1.54
C ARG A 44 -2.87 -10.39 0.60
N PRO A 45 -1.61 -9.93 0.49
CA PRO A 45 -0.61 -10.60 -0.34
C PRO A 45 -0.34 -12.01 0.16
N ARG A 46 -0.02 -12.91 -0.76
CA ARG A 46 0.42 -14.29 -0.47
C ARG A 46 1.74 -14.56 -1.17
N GLY A 47 2.47 -15.57 -0.69
CA GLY A 47 3.77 -15.91 -1.23
C GLY A 47 4.89 -14.99 -0.76
N ILE A 48 5.87 -14.76 -1.61
CA ILE A 48 7.03 -13.92 -1.30
C ILE A 48 6.73 -12.47 -1.64
N LEU A 49 6.73 -11.60 -0.63
CA LEU A 49 6.57 -10.16 -0.81
C LEU A 49 7.89 -9.57 -1.34
N ASN A 50 7.91 -9.21 -2.60
CA ASN A 50 9.07 -8.64 -3.30
C ASN A 50 8.77 -7.25 -3.89
N GLU A 51 9.80 -6.61 -4.44
CA GLU A 51 9.71 -5.26 -5.01
C GLU A 51 8.67 -5.18 -6.12
N ALA A 52 8.62 -6.15 -7.04
CA ALA A 52 7.66 -6.16 -8.14
C ALA A 52 6.20 -6.20 -7.64
N MET A 53 5.92 -6.97 -6.60
CA MET A 53 4.59 -7.05 -5.99
C MET A 53 4.20 -5.73 -5.32
N ILE A 54 5.17 -5.03 -4.70
CA ILE A 54 4.95 -3.71 -4.11
C ILE A 54 4.68 -2.66 -5.19
N ASP A 55 5.47 -2.63 -6.25
CA ASP A 55 5.28 -1.69 -7.37
C ASP A 55 3.90 -1.89 -8.00
N ASP A 56 3.53 -3.13 -8.26
CA ASP A 56 2.22 -3.50 -8.79
C ASP A 56 1.06 -3.01 -7.93
N ILE A 57 1.12 -3.20 -6.61
CA ILE A 57 0.02 -2.78 -5.73
C ILE A 57 -0.06 -1.25 -5.62
N ILE A 58 1.08 -0.56 -5.66
CA ILE A 58 1.13 0.91 -5.67
C ILE A 58 0.45 1.46 -6.93
N GLU A 59 0.74 0.88 -8.09
CA GLU A 59 0.08 1.26 -9.35
C GLU A 59 -1.43 1.02 -9.31
N CYS A 60 -1.87 -0.12 -8.75
CA CYS A 60 -3.29 -0.41 -8.58
C CYS A 60 -3.98 0.60 -7.64
N ILE A 61 -3.34 0.96 -6.54
CA ILE A 61 -3.85 1.96 -5.61
C ILE A 61 -3.98 3.31 -6.32
N LYS A 62 -2.94 3.74 -7.06
CA LYS A 62 -2.96 4.99 -7.80
C LYS A 62 -4.09 5.02 -8.83
N ALA A 63 -4.22 3.98 -9.64
CA ALA A 63 -5.29 3.88 -10.65
C ALA A 63 -6.68 3.92 -10.00
N LYS A 64 -6.86 3.30 -8.83
CA LYS A 64 -8.13 3.36 -8.10
C LYS A 64 -8.39 4.73 -7.51
N GLU A 65 -7.38 5.40 -6.94
CA GLU A 65 -7.48 6.77 -6.43
C GLU A 65 -7.85 7.75 -7.53
N ASP A 66 -7.24 7.63 -8.72
CA ASP A 66 -7.57 8.44 -9.89
C ASP A 66 -9.03 8.24 -10.34
N LYS A 67 -9.51 6.99 -10.34
CA LYS A 67 -10.90 6.65 -10.68
C LYS A 67 -11.90 7.16 -9.64
N VAL A 68 -11.58 7.06 -8.36
CA VAL A 68 -12.43 7.50 -7.24
C VAL A 68 -12.37 9.02 -7.06
N GLY A 69 -11.30 9.66 -7.53
CA GLY A 69 -11.06 11.11 -7.44
C GLY A 69 -10.55 11.58 -6.08
N LYS A 70 -10.19 10.66 -5.17
CA LYS A 70 -9.64 10.97 -3.85
C LYS A 70 -8.87 9.79 -3.25
N PRO A 71 -7.90 10.06 -2.35
CA PRO A 71 -7.25 9.02 -1.56
C PRO A 71 -8.24 8.30 -0.64
N PHE A 72 -7.92 7.07 -0.26
CA PHE A 72 -8.71 6.23 0.63
C PHE A 72 -7.85 5.54 1.68
N ASN A 73 -8.49 5.13 2.78
CA ASN A 73 -7.84 4.36 3.84
C ASN A 73 -7.48 2.95 3.36
N ARG A 74 -6.45 2.36 3.98
CA ARG A 74 -5.91 1.06 3.57
C ARG A 74 -5.69 0.15 4.76
N PHE A 75 -5.97 -1.12 4.54
CA PHE A 75 -5.59 -2.21 5.42
C PHE A 75 -4.78 -3.24 4.63
N THR A 76 -3.59 -3.57 5.11
CA THR A 76 -2.72 -4.59 4.51
C THR A 76 -2.46 -5.69 5.53
N ASP A 77 -2.86 -6.91 5.19
CA ASP A 77 -2.63 -8.09 6.03
C ASP A 77 -1.38 -8.84 5.55
N LEU A 78 -0.29 -8.69 6.29
CA LEU A 78 0.98 -9.35 6.02
C LEU A 78 1.18 -10.65 6.80
N SER A 79 0.15 -11.16 7.49
CA SER A 79 0.26 -12.39 8.27
C SER A 79 0.34 -13.66 7.44
N VAL A 80 -0.08 -13.58 6.17
CA VAL A 80 -0.20 -14.74 5.28
C VAL A 80 0.87 -14.79 4.18
N ILE A 81 1.86 -13.90 4.23
CA ILE A 81 3.04 -13.99 3.36
C ILE A 81 4.00 -15.08 3.84
N ASP A 82 4.66 -15.76 2.92
CA ASP A 82 5.63 -16.81 3.23
C ASP A 82 6.99 -16.24 3.61
N ALA A 83 7.42 -15.18 2.92
CA ALA A 83 8.69 -14.50 3.13
C ALA A 83 8.67 -13.06 2.61
N ILE A 84 9.68 -12.28 2.99
CA ILE A 84 9.98 -10.96 2.43
C ILE A 84 11.31 -11.04 1.69
N ASP A 85 11.32 -10.54 0.45
CA ASP A 85 12.50 -10.33 -0.38
C ASP A 85 12.54 -8.87 -0.82
N LEU A 86 12.92 -7.98 0.11
CA LEU A 86 12.99 -6.54 -0.07
C LEU A 86 14.31 -6.00 0.46
N HIS A 87 14.88 -5.03 -0.24
CA HIS A 87 16.00 -4.24 0.26
C HIS A 87 15.49 -3.06 1.10
N PHE A 88 16.11 -2.76 2.23
CA PHE A 88 15.75 -1.60 3.06
C PHE A 88 15.82 -0.27 2.29
N LYS A 89 16.79 -0.14 1.39
CA LYS A 89 16.90 1.04 0.52
C LYS A 89 15.67 1.21 -0.36
N TYR A 90 15.14 0.12 -0.91
CA TYR A 90 13.91 0.15 -1.72
C TYR A 90 12.71 0.58 -0.86
N VAL A 91 12.54 -0.02 0.33
CA VAL A 91 11.46 0.34 1.26
C VAL A 91 11.50 1.83 1.63
N PHE A 92 12.70 2.35 1.89
CA PHE A 92 12.91 3.77 2.17
C PHE A 92 12.49 4.65 0.98
N HIS A 93 12.88 4.31 -0.24
CA HIS A 93 12.51 5.05 -1.44
C HIS A 93 11.00 5.02 -1.70
N VAL A 94 10.37 3.86 -1.57
CA VAL A 94 8.91 3.72 -1.68
C VAL A 94 8.21 4.59 -0.64
N ALA A 95 8.65 4.52 0.62
CA ALA A 95 8.07 5.32 1.70
C ALA A 95 8.18 6.83 1.43
N LEU A 96 9.35 7.29 0.98
CA LEU A 96 9.59 8.69 0.64
C LEU A 96 8.70 9.13 -0.54
N HIS A 97 8.63 8.33 -1.60
CA HIS A 97 7.76 8.61 -2.74
C HIS A 97 6.29 8.69 -2.31
N ARG A 98 5.82 7.75 -1.51
CA ARG A 98 4.43 7.74 -1.01
C ARG A 98 4.15 8.95 -0.11
N ARG A 99 5.07 9.29 0.79
CA ARG A 99 4.98 10.50 1.61
C ARG A 99 4.80 11.75 0.74
N LEU A 100 5.64 11.92 -0.27
CA LEU A 100 5.60 13.09 -1.16
C LEU A 100 4.32 13.14 -2.00
N SER A 101 3.81 12.01 -2.44
CA SER A 101 2.58 11.89 -3.24
C SER A 101 1.35 12.39 -2.50
N TYR A 102 1.34 12.39 -1.17
CA TYR A 102 0.18 12.79 -0.35
C TYR A 102 0.32 14.13 0.35
N LEU A 103 1.40 14.91 0.12
CA LEU A 103 1.64 16.18 0.83
C LEU A 103 0.48 17.18 0.77
N HIS A 104 -0.27 17.18 -0.32
CA HIS A 104 -1.38 18.12 -0.55
C HIS A 104 -2.76 17.46 -0.44
N HIS A 105 -2.82 16.24 0.08
CA HIS A 105 -4.08 15.52 0.26
C HIS A 105 -4.57 15.56 1.70
N PRO A 106 -5.88 15.37 1.93
CA PRO A 106 -6.40 15.14 3.27
C PRO A 106 -5.72 13.94 3.94
N PRO A 107 -5.66 13.89 5.28
CA PRO A 107 -5.10 12.75 5.99
C PRO A 107 -5.79 11.44 5.59
N LEU A 108 -4.97 10.41 5.37
CA LEU A 108 -5.42 9.04 5.10
C LEU A 108 -4.62 8.06 5.97
N LYS A 109 -5.23 6.93 6.25
CA LYS A 109 -4.69 5.91 7.14
C LYS A 109 -4.28 4.66 6.36
N SER A 110 -3.10 4.14 6.66
CA SER A 110 -2.58 2.87 6.14
C SER A 110 -2.21 1.96 7.30
N ALA A 111 -3.08 1.02 7.63
CA ALA A 111 -2.89 0.05 8.69
C ALA A 111 -2.24 -1.23 8.15
N PHE A 112 -1.21 -1.72 8.83
CA PHE A 112 -0.54 -2.98 8.53
C PHE A 112 -0.76 -3.97 9.68
N TYR A 113 -1.34 -5.12 9.38
CA TYR A 113 -1.42 -6.23 10.32
C TYR A 113 -0.21 -7.14 10.13
N VAL A 114 0.59 -7.30 11.20
CA VAL A 114 1.89 -7.96 11.14
C VAL A 114 2.06 -8.91 12.31
N THR A 115 2.37 -10.16 12.02
CA THR A 115 2.62 -11.20 13.04
C THR A 115 4.11 -11.55 13.19
N SER A 116 4.91 -11.33 12.13
CA SER A 116 6.34 -11.64 12.09
C SER A 116 7.18 -10.42 12.52
N SER A 117 8.19 -10.65 13.38
CA SER A 117 9.15 -9.61 13.77
C SER A 117 10.01 -9.13 12.59
N ALA A 118 10.36 -10.01 11.67
CA ALA A 118 11.11 -9.67 10.48
C ALA A 118 10.31 -8.68 9.61
N THR A 119 9.04 -8.97 9.33
CA THR A 119 8.13 -8.08 8.60
C THR A 119 7.95 -6.75 9.32
N ALA A 120 7.86 -6.76 10.64
CA ALA A 120 7.68 -5.56 11.44
C ALA A 120 8.80 -4.53 11.25
N HIS A 121 10.04 -4.96 11.00
CA HIS A 121 11.16 -4.04 10.76
C HIS A 121 10.96 -3.20 9.49
N TYR A 122 10.47 -3.80 8.41
CA TYR A 122 10.19 -3.09 7.17
C TYR A 122 9.07 -2.07 7.34
N ILE A 123 8.00 -2.45 8.04
CA ILE A 123 6.87 -1.54 8.28
C ILE A 123 7.26 -0.39 9.22
N LYS A 124 8.12 -0.63 10.21
CA LYS A 124 8.65 0.44 11.07
C LYS A 124 9.43 1.48 10.27
N ILE A 125 10.27 1.07 9.31
CA ILE A 125 10.99 1.99 8.42
C ILE A 125 9.98 2.79 7.60
N TYR A 126 9.00 2.13 7.01
CA TYR A 126 7.96 2.78 6.22
C TYR A 126 7.19 3.81 7.05
N ALA A 127 6.74 3.45 8.25
CA ALA A 127 6.03 4.33 9.16
C ALA A 127 6.88 5.55 9.59
N LEU A 128 8.17 5.31 9.91
CA LEU A 128 9.08 6.38 10.30
C LEU A 128 9.30 7.42 9.20
N VAL A 129 9.46 6.98 7.95
CA VAL A 129 9.62 7.89 6.80
C VAL A 129 8.34 8.68 6.52
N CYS A 130 7.17 8.06 6.72
CA CYS A 130 5.87 8.70 6.54
C CYS A 130 5.43 9.56 7.72
N ASP A 131 6.18 9.57 8.83
CA ASP A 131 5.82 10.34 10.02
C ASP A 131 5.66 11.84 9.71
N HIS A 132 4.71 12.48 10.40
CA HIS A 132 4.33 13.88 10.17
C HIS A 132 3.87 14.21 8.73
N SER A 133 3.44 13.22 7.96
CA SER A 133 2.81 13.42 6.64
C SER A 133 1.30 13.14 6.69
N PRO A 134 0.54 13.56 5.68
CA PRO A 134 -0.88 13.17 5.57
C PRO A 134 -1.11 11.67 5.50
N LEU A 135 -0.15 10.90 4.96
CA LEU A 135 -0.19 9.45 4.96
C LEU A 135 0.25 8.92 6.33
N ARG A 136 -0.73 8.60 7.17
CA ARG A 136 -0.50 8.00 8.49
C ARG A 136 -0.34 6.50 8.36
N VAL A 137 0.81 5.97 8.77
CA VAL A 137 1.14 4.56 8.73
C VAL A 137 1.22 4.01 10.14
N GLU A 138 0.47 2.94 10.43
CA GLU A 138 0.46 2.31 11.75
C GLU A 138 0.51 0.79 11.60
N MET A 139 1.18 0.12 12.54
CA MET A 139 1.35 -1.32 12.56
C MET A 139 0.60 -1.92 13.76
N PHE A 140 -0.13 -3.00 13.51
CA PHE A 140 -0.97 -3.67 14.50
C PHE A 140 -0.61 -5.16 14.61
N LYS A 141 -0.68 -5.68 15.81
CA LYS A 141 -0.60 -7.11 16.12
C LYS A 141 -1.97 -7.77 16.28
N GLU A 142 -3.02 -6.95 16.27
CA GLU A 142 -4.41 -7.38 16.39
C GLU A 142 -5.29 -6.68 15.37
N ARG A 143 -6.12 -7.44 14.65
CA ARG A 143 -7.04 -6.90 13.65
C ARG A 143 -8.09 -5.98 14.24
N THR A 144 -8.56 -6.29 15.47
CA THR A 144 -9.52 -5.44 16.18
C THR A 144 -9.00 -4.04 16.46
N ALA A 145 -7.72 -3.92 16.85
CA ALA A 145 -7.06 -2.63 17.03
C ALA A 145 -6.93 -1.86 15.71
N ALA A 146 -6.57 -2.54 14.61
CA ALA A 146 -6.52 -1.94 13.29
C ALA A 146 -7.89 -1.46 12.81
N ALA A 147 -8.96 -2.26 13.02
CA ALA A 147 -10.33 -1.89 12.67
C ALA A 147 -10.79 -0.64 13.43
N THR A 148 -10.53 -0.60 14.73
CA THR A 148 -10.84 0.57 15.58
C THR A 148 -10.10 1.82 15.10
N TRP A 149 -8.81 1.69 14.80
CA TRP A 149 -8.01 2.82 14.33
C TRP A 149 -8.46 3.33 12.96
N LEU A 150 -8.86 2.43 12.06
CA LEU A 150 -9.40 2.76 10.74
C LEU A 150 -10.84 3.28 10.79
N ASP A 151 -11.53 3.10 11.92
CA ASP A 151 -12.96 3.40 12.09
C ASP A 151 -13.85 2.58 11.13
N VAL A 152 -13.61 1.26 11.08
CA VAL A 152 -14.37 0.33 10.24
C VAL A 152 -14.82 -0.89 11.05
N PRO A 153 -15.94 -1.53 10.69
CA PRO A 153 -16.33 -2.79 11.30
C PRO A 153 -15.29 -3.89 11.05
N ILE A 154 -15.00 -4.70 12.08
CA ILE A 154 -14.00 -5.77 12.01
C ILE A 154 -14.24 -6.77 10.87
N GLY A 155 -15.50 -7.05 10.52
CA GLY A 155 -15.86 -7.98 9.46
C GLY A 155 -15.29 -7.62 8.07
N PHE A 156 -14.92 -6.37 7.82
CA PHE A 156 -14.34 -5.96 6.55
C PHE A 156 -12.84 -6.25 6.45
N ILE A 157 -12.15 -6.42 7.58
CA ILE A 157 -10.72 -6.72 7.62
C ILE A 157 -10.42 -8.13 8.15
N ASP A 158 -11.37 -8.77 8.81
CA ASP A 158 -11.25 -10.13 9.35
C ASP A 158 -11.98 -11.15 8.47
N GLN A 159 -11.50 -11.38 7.27
CA GLN A 159 -12.06 -12.41 6.37
C GLN A 159 -11.39 -13.79 6.58
N SER A 160 -11.12 -14.16 7.81
CA SER A 160 -10.62 -15.51 8.13
C SER A 160 -11.66 -16.61 7.92
N ARG A 161 -12.88 -16.30 7.46
CA ARG A 161 -14.03 -17.24 7.42
C ARG A 161 -14.60 -17.58 6.05
N GLU A 162 -14.09 -17.05 4.95
CA GLU A 162 -14.57 -17.44 3.61
C GLU A 162 -13.58 -18.40 2.91
N GLY A 163 -13.46 -19.61 3.43
CA GLY A 163 -12.61 -20.64 2.84
C GLY A 163 -12.87 -22.07 3.32
N ASN A 164 -14.08 -22.33 3.86
CA ASN A 164 -14.50 -23.71 4.16
C ASN A 164 -16.01 -23.84 4.03
N ALA A 165 -16.46 -23.99 2.82
CA ALA A 165 -17.75 -24.59 2.49
C ALA A 165 -17.58 -25.41 1.23
#